data_cc49f49bd02826bbd8ba16ca722e71ce
#
_entry.id   cc49f49bd02826bbd8ba16ca722e71ce
#
_cell.length_a   1.000
_cell.length_b   1.000
_cell.length_c   1.000
_cell.angle_alpha   90.00
_cell.angle_beta   90.00
_cell.angle_gamma   90.00
#
_symmetry.space_group_name_H-M   'P 1'
#
loop_
_entity.id
_entity.type
_entity.pdbx_description
1 polymer ?
#
loop_
_entity_poly.entity_id
_entity_poly.type
_entity_poly.pdbx_seq_one_letter_code
_entity_poly.pdbx_strand_id
1 'polypeptide(L)'
;MGLAMLILIGCGGQPLTPQEVASMDLQRVAAKRIFFGHQSVGWNIITGIDAILQAHPDVTMTFTTPTEYTDGQGAAFVHTEVGQNYDPLSKLQDFDRLIREGLGDRVEIAFFKFCYVDFDQQTDVEQLFTTYQATMDALQRDYPDLTLVYVTTPLMAPDQGAKGFLKGMLGRNQEVNANTKRHQFNELLRASYAASGTLFDLAATEATALDGTACTMKVDGASVPCLVRDYTDDGGHLNSQGQRVVAGSLIAFLATLN
;
A
#
# COMPACT_ATOMS: atom_id res chain seq x y z
N MET A 1 -43.64 2.00 -16.30
CA MET A 1 -42.41 1.22 -16.28
C MET A 1 -41.29 2.11 -15.71
N GLY A 2 -41.03 1.96 -14.44
CA GLY A 2 -40.00 2.74 -13.72
C GLY A 2 -38.69 1.97 -13.74
N LEU A 3 -37.65 2.60 -14.26
CA LEU A 3 -36.28 2.07 -14.28
C LEU A 3 -35.66 2.32 -12.89
N ALA A 4 -35.50 1.29 -12.09
CA ALA A 4 -34.79 1.36 -10.83
C ALA A 4 -33.29 1.43 -11.13
N MET A 5 -32.70 2.58 -10.85
CA MET A 5 -31.26 2.81 -10.89
C MET A 5 -30.64 2.19 -9.61
N LEU A 6 -30.00 1.04 -9.76
CA LEU A 6 -29.23 0.42 -8.67
C LEU A 6 -27.97 1.27 -8.48
N ILE A 7 -27.94 2.04 -7.40
CA ILE A 7 -26.73 2.71 -6.92
C ILE A 7 -25.93 1.64 -6.17
N LEU A 8 -24.85 1.16 -6.77
CA LEU A 8 -23.82 0.40 -6.10
C LEU A 8 -23.07 1.36 -5.16
N ILE A 9 -23.45 1.34 -3.88
CA ILE A 9 -22.68 2.00 -2.82
C ILE A 9 -21.45 1.10 -2.60
N GLY A 10 -20.33 1.47 -3.18
CA GLY A 10 -19.04 0.92 -2.80
C GLY A 10 -18.78 1.27 -1.33
N CYS A 11 -18.59 0.26 -0.48
CA CYS A 11 -18.13 0.45 0.91
C CYS A 11 -16.67 0.90 0.93
N GLY A 12 -16.42 2.14 0.52
CA GLY A 12 -15.19 2.85 0.84
C GLY A 12 -15.38 3.48 2.22
N GLY A 13 -14.88 2.83 3.28
CA GLY A 13 -14.81 3.46 4.60
C GLY A 13 -13.93 4.72 4.52
N GLN A 14 -14.30 5.77 5.27
CA GLN A 14 -13.43 6.95 5.42
C GLN A 14 -12.10 6.53 6.07
N PRO A 15 -10.97 7.14 5.71
CA PRO A 15 -9.71 6.86 6.37
C PRO A 15 -9.81 7.21 7.85
N LEU A 16 -9.40 6.25 8.70
CA LEU A 16 -9.46 6.41 10.14
C LEU A 16 -8.41 7.40 10.64
N THR A 17 -8.77 8.24 11.59
CA THR A 17 -7.77 9.02 12.33
C THR A 17 -7.01 8.11 13.31
N PRO A 18 -5.81 8.49 13.76
CA PRO A 18 -5.01 7.69 14.71
C PRO A 18 -5.72 7.35 16.02
N GLN A 19 -6.65 8.22 16.46
CA GLN A 19 -7.47 8.01 17.65
C GLN A 19 -8.64 7.05 17.41
N GLU A 20 -8.92 6.73 16.15
CA GLU A 20 -10.02 5.84 15.74
C GLU A 20 -9.55 4.41 15.47
N VAL A 21 -8.23 4.14 15.49
CA VAL A 21 -7.72 2.77 15.49
C VAL A 21 -8.15 2.11 16.79
N ALA A 22 -9.07 1.15 16.69
CA ALA A 22 -9.53 0.45 17.88
C ALA A 22 -8.38 -0.31 18.54
N SER A 23 -8.17 -0.17 19.84
CA SER A 23 -7.15 -0.91 20.60
C SER A 23 -7.26 -2.42 20.33
N MET A 24 -8.48 -2.93 20.12
CA MET A 24 -8.75 -4.32 19.79
C MET A 24 -8.19 -4.73 18.41
N ASP A 25 -8.23 -3.86 17.41
CA ASP A 25 -7.66 -4.15 16.08
C ASP A 25 -6.14 -4.16 16.15
N LEU A 26 -5.56 -3.22 16.90
CA LEU A 26 -4.13 -3.18 17.14
C LEU A 26 -3.64 -4.44 17.90
N GLN A 27 -4.40 -4.91 18.91
CA GLN A 27 -4.11 -6.16 19.62
C GLN A 27 -4.18 -7.39 18.71
N ARG A 28 -5.19 -7.45 17.82
CA ARG A 28 -5.32 -8.52 16.83
C ARG A 28 -4.12 -8.57 15.89
N VAL A 29 -3.67 -7.40 15.39
CA VAL A 29 -2.51 -7.32 14.50
C VAL A 29 -1.22 -7.67 15.25
N ALA A 30 -1.07 -7.20 16.49
CA ALA A 30 0.09 -7.50 17.33
C ALA A 30 0.21 -8.99 17.71
N ALA A 31 -0.88 -9.77 17.61
CA ALA A 31 -0.90 -11.19 17.87
C ALA A 31 -0.56 -12.05 16.63
N LYS A 32 -0.33 -11.44 15.46
CA LYS A 32 -0.07 -12.13 14.19
C LYS A 32 1.42 -12.16 13.84
N ARG A 33 1.78 -13.10 13.00
CA ARG A 33 3.10 -13.22 12.37
C ARG A 33 3.00 -12.65 10.95
N ILE A 34 3.52 -11.45 10.76
CA ILE A 34 3.34 -10.67 9.52
C ILE A 34 4.70 -10.41 8.89
N PHE A 35 4.80 -10.55 7.57
CA PHE A 35 5.96 -10.08 6.80
C PHE A 35 5.55 -8.94 5.85
N PHE A 36 6.31 -7.84 5.90
CA PHE A 36 6.15 -6.69 5.03
C PHE A 36 7.45 -6.33 4.30
N GLY A 37 7.49 -6.61 3.00
CA GLY A 37 8.56 -6.17 2.09
C GLY A 37 8.29 -4.75 1.57
N HIS A 38 9.24 -3.82 1.77
CA HIS A 38 8.98 -2.42 1.41
C HIS A 38 10.24 -1.66 1.03
N GLN A 39 10.05 -0.40 0.62
CA GLN A 39 11.03 0.69 0.58
C GLN A 39 10.30 2.03 0.74
N SER A 40 11.04 3.13 0.99
CA SER A 40 10.53 4.50 0.91
C SER A 40 9.23 4.71 1.74
N VAL A 41 8.07 4.87 1.09
CA VAL A 41 6.75 5.02 1.75
C VAL A 41 6.47 3.90 2.77
N GLY A 42 7.05 2.70 2.60
CA GLY A 42 6.94 1.63 3.59
C GLY A 42 7.55 2.00 4.95
N TRP A 43 8.67 2.72 4.98
CA TRP A 43 9.21 3.29 6.22
C TRP A 43 8.25 4.30 6.85
N ASN A 44 7.55 5.09 6.02
CA ASN A 44 6.52 6.00 6.52
C ASN A 44 5.36 5.23 7.19
N ILE A 45 4.97 4.07 6.65
CA ILE A 45 3.94 3.20 7.22
C ILE A 45 4.43 2.64 8.58
N ILE A 46 5.66 2.11 8.66
CA ILE A 46 6.24 1.61 9.91
C ILE A 46 6.29 2.73 10.98
N THR A 47 6.74 3.92 10.60
CA THR A 47 6.76 5.09 11.50
C THR A 47 5.34 5.45 11.98
N GLY A 48 4.35 5.33 11.09
CA GLY A 48 2.95 5.57 11.44
C GLY A 48 2.40 4.52 12.43
N ILE A 49 2.75 3.25 12.26
CA ILE A 49 2.38 2.17 13.20
C ILE A 49 3.01 2.45 14.57
N ASP A 50 4.31 2.81 14.61
CA ASP A 50 5.00 3.16 15.86
C ASP A 50 4.32 4.34 16.58
N ALA A 51 3.94 5.39 15.85
CA ALA A 51 3.22 6.53 16.40
C ALA A 51 1.83 6.17 16.96
N ILE A 52 1.15 5.18 16.36
CA ILE A 52 -0.12 4.65 16.88
C ILE A 52 0.13 3.83 18.16
N LEU A 53 1.15 2.97 18.17
CA LEU A 53 1.52 2.18 19.35
C LEU A 53 1.87 3.06 20.56
N GLN A 54 2.55 4.19 20.33
CA GLN A 54 2.83 5.16 21.40
C GLN A 54 1.56 5.75 22.05
N ALA A 55 0.46 5.82 21.30
CA ALA A 55 -0.84 6.23 21.82
C ALA A 55 -1.61 5.09 22.53
N HIS A 56 -1.15 3.84 22.38
CA HIS A 56 -1.77 2.62 22.93
C HIS A 56 -0.75 1.82 23.77
N PRO A 57 -0.30 2.33 24.94
CA PRO A 57 0.76 1.71 25.73
C PRO A 57 0.40 0.34 26.33
N ASP A 58 -0.88 -0.05 26.25
CA ASP A 58 -1.40 -1.36 26.61
C ASP A 58 -1.15 -2.44 25.54
N VAL A 59 -0.71 -2.06 24.34
CA VAL A 59 -0.40 -2.98 23.23
C VAL A 59 1.09 -2.96 22.93
N THR A 60 1.68 -4.13 22.87
CA THR A 60 3.08 -4.33 22.45
C THR A 60 3.13 -5.10 21.13
N MET A 61 3.82 -4.56 20.14
CA MET A 61 4.10 -5.22 18.88
C MET A 61 5.62 -5.35 18.70
N THR A 62 6.08 -6.56 18.41
CA THR A 62 7.49 -6.83 18.15
C THR A 62 7.81 -6.55 16.68
N PHE A 63 8.74 -5.64 16.42
CA PHE A 63 9.32 -5.43 15.08
C PHE A 63 10.65 -6.16 14.98
N THR A 64 10.88 -6.83 13.86
CA THR A 64 12.12 -7.58 13.62
C THR A 64 12.40 -7.69 12.10
N THR A 65 13.58 -8.17 11.77
CA THR A 65 14.00 -8.41 10.37
C THR A 65 13.91 -9.90 10.01
N PRO A 66 13.85 -10.27 8.71
CA PRO A 66 13.87 -11.68 8.29
C PRO A 66 15.04 -12.50 8.83
N THR A 67 16.20 -11.85 9.00
CA THR A 67 17.43 -12.50 9.51
C THR A 67 17.40 -12.76 11.01
N GLU A 68 16.65 -11.96 11.75
CA GLU A 68 16.50 -12.07 13.20
C GLU A 68 15.28 -12.91 13.59
N TYR A 69 14.30 -13.05 12.68
CA TYR A 69 13.10 -13.84 12.91
C TYR A 69 13.36 -15.31 12.63
N THR A 70 13.47 -16.09 13.71
CA THR A 70 13.84 -17.53 13.65
C THR A 70 12.64 -18.42 13.94
N ASP A 71 12.80 -19.71 13.65
CA ASP A 71 11.77 -20.73 13.86
C ASP A 71 11.33 -20.79 15.34
N GLY A 72 10.01 -20.92 15.54
CA GLY A 72 9.42 -20.99 16.88
C GLY A 72 9.23 -19.64 17.58
N GLN A 73 9.62 -18.53 16.96
CA GLN A 73 9.26 -17.21 17.47
C GLN A 73 7.75 -16.95 17.32
N GLY A 74 7.20 -16.22 18.29
CA GLY A 74 5.77 -15.86 18.33
C GLY A 74 5.41 -14.75 17.36
N ALA A 75 4.33 -14.05 17.68
CA ALA A 75 3.83 -12.93 16.92
C ALA A 75 4.89 -11.83 16.73
N ALA A 76 5.03 -11.34 15.53
CA ALA A 76 5.96 -10.28 15.16
C ALA A 76 5.56 -9.62 13.84
N PHE A 77 5.88 -8.34 13.71
CA PHE A 77 5.84 -7.61 12.45
C PHE A 77 7.25 -7.62 11.84
N VAL A 78 7.50 -8.63 11.02
CA VAL A 78 8.77 -8.82 10.31
C VAL A 78 8.79 -7.88 9.11
N HIS A 79 9.83 -7.06 8.95
CA HIS A 79 9.91 -6.20 7.79
C HIS A 79 11.33 -5.98 7.31
N THR A 80 11.49 -5.71 6.03
CA THR A 80 12.77 -5.36 5.42
C THR A 80 12.57 -4.60 4.10
N GLU A 81 13.64 -3.96 3.64
CA GLU A 81 13.68 -3.45 2.29
C GLU A 81 13.77 -4.60 1.28
N VAL A 82 13.02 -4.50 0.19
CA VAL A 82 13.01 -5.48 -0.91
C VAL A 82 13.36 -4.80 -2.22
N GLY A 83 14.23 -5.41 -3.00
CA GLY A 83 14.66 -4.96 -4.33
C GLY A 83 15.21 -3.54 -4.35
N GLN A 84 15.13 -2.87 -5.50
CA GLN A 84 15.64 -1.53 -5.73
C GLN A 84 14.55 -0.59 -6.23
N ASN A 85 14.65 0.70 -5.87
CA ASN A 85 13.80 1.74 -6.45
C ASN A 85 14.09 1.88 -7.94
N TYR A 86 13.05 2.20 -8.72
CA TYR A 86 13.05 2.24 -10.20
C TYR A 86 13.18 0.86 -10.88
N ASP A 87 13.15 -0.22 -10.11
CA ASP A 87 13.19 -1.60 -10.63
C ASP A 87 12.08 -2.43 -9.93
N PRO A 88 10.83 -2.36 -10.42
CA PRO A 88 9.72 -3.10 -9.82
C PRO A 88 9.91 -4.61 -9.85
N LEU A 89 10.58 -5.15 -10.88
CA LEU A 89 10.81 -6.58 -10.98
C LEU A 89 11.77 -7.08 -9.90
N SER A 90 12.78 -6.30 -9.54
CA SER A 90 13.70 -6.67 -8.46
C SER A 90 12.97 -6.78 -7.11
N LYS A 91 11.96 -5.94 -6.86
CA LYS A 91 11.13 -6.02 -5.63
C LYS A 91 10.29 -7.28 -5.58
N LEU A 92 9.68 -7.62 -6.69
CA LEU A 92 8.88 -8.85 -6.81
C LEU A 92 9.75 -10.09 -6.63
N GLN A 93 10.92 -10.14 -7.27
CA GLN A 93 11.86 -11.24 -7.18
C GLN A 93 12.42 -11.39 -5.75
N ASP A 94 12.74 -10.29 -5.10
CA ASP A 94 13.28 -10.33 -3.74
C ASP A 94 12.20 -10.75 -2.72
N PHE A 95 10.96 -10.32 -2.91
CA PHE A 95 9.83 -10.80 -2.11
C PHE A 95 9.61 -12.31 -2.31
N ASP A 96 9.53 -12.80 -3.54
CA ASP A 96 9.41 -14.24 -3.86
C ASP A 96 10.54 -15.04 -3.20
N ARG A 97 11.80 -14.58 -3.34
CA ARG A 97 12.95 -15.21 -2.74
C ARG A 97 12.84 -15.32 -1.21
N LEU A 98 12.50 -14.24 -0.52
CA LEU A 98 12.38 -14.22 0.94
C LEU A 98 11.27 -15.16 1.45
N ILE A 99 10.14 -15.23 0.75
CA ILE A 99 9.08 -16.19 1.07
C ILE A 99 9.60 -17.62 0.94
N ARG A 100 10.28 -17.95 -0.17
CA ARG A 100 10.82 -19.30 -0.44
C ARG A 100 12.00 -19.68 0.43
N GLU A 101 12.78 -18.72 0.91
CA GLU A 101 13.90 -18.95 1.85
C GLU A 101 13.44 -19.16 3.30
N GLY A 102 12.14 -19.37 3.52
CA GLY A 102 11.56 -19.87 4.77
C GLY A 102 10.61 -18.91 5.48
N LEU A 103 10.41 -17.66 5.02
CA LEU A 103 9.37 -16.81 5.63
C LEU A 103 7.96 -17.35 5.36
N GLY A 104 7.72 -17.98 4.21
CA GLY A 104 6.43 -18.54 3.84
C GLY A 104 5.87 -19.57 4.82
N ASP A 105 6.74 -20.32 5.49
CA ASP A 105 6.37 -21.31 6.50
C ASP A 105 6.30 -20.73 7.94
N ARG A 106 6.83 -19.49 8.14
CA ARG A 106 6.96 -18.89 9.46
C ARG A 106 5.95 -17.80 9.76
N VAL A 107 5.42 -17.14 8.71
CA VAL A 107 4.45 -16.05 8.87
C VAL A 107 3.06 -16.46 8.40
N GLU A 108 2.04 -15.79 8.91
CA GLU A 108 0.62 -16.04 8.57
C GLU A 108 0.16 -15.13 7.45
N ILE A 109 0.75 -13.92 7.39
CA ILE A 109 0.40 -12.89 6.41
C ILE A 109 1.70 -12.38 5.79
N ALA A 110 1.75 -12.27 4.48
CA ALA A 110 2.88 -11.66 3.79
C ALA A 110 2.42 -10.71 2.69
N PHE A 111 3.11 -9.60 2.56
CA PHE A 111 2.88 -8.63 1.51
C PHE A 111 4.11 -7.77 1.23
N PHE A 112 4.13 -7.19 0.04
CA PHE A 112 5.05 -6.12 -0.31
C PHE A 112 4.31 -5.04 -1.09
N LYS A 113 4.94 -3.89 -1.25
CA LYS A 113 4.42 -2.81 -2.09
C LYS A 113 5.48 -2.30 -3.06
N PHE A 114 5.06 -1.95 -4.25
CA PHE A 114 5.86 -1.11 -5.13
C PHE A 114 5.99 0.31 -4.58
N CYS A 115 6.98 1.05 -5.06
CA CYS A 115 7.10 2.48 -4.79
C CYS A 115 6.51 3.30 -5.94
N TYR A 116 6.14 4.56 -5.66
CA TYR A 116 5.66 5.44 -6.72
C TYR A 116 6.74 5.67 -7.80
N VAL A 117 8.03 5.62 -7.45
CA VAL A 117 9.15 5.78 -8.39
C VAL A 117 9.38 4.56 -9.31
N ASP A 118 8.74 3.43 -9.03
CA ASP A 118 8.85 2.21 -9.86
C ASP A 118 8.01 2.31 -11.15
N PHE A 119 7.22 3.37 -11.28
CA PHE A 119 6.36 3.63 -12.43
C PHE A 119 6.72 4.96 -13.08
N ASP A 120 6.99 4.93 -14.36
CA ASP A 120 7.16 6.09 -15.21
C ASP A 120 6.15 6.06 -16.38
N GLN A 121 6.20 7.05 -17.26
CA GLN A 121 5.28 7.11 -18.41
C GLN A 121 5.51 5.99 -19.44
N GLN A 122 6.66 5.32 -19.42
CA GLN A 122 7.05 4.27 -20.35
C GLN A 122 6.81 2.88 -19.79
N THR A 123 6.41 2.76 -18.50
CA THR A 123 6.14 1.47 -17.85
C THR A 123 5.09 0.69 -18.62
N ASP A 124 5.45 -0.53 -19.03
CA ASP A 124 4.51 -1.50 -19.59
C ASP A 124 3.73 -2.15 -18.44
N VAL A 125 2.57 -1.56 -18.14
CA VAL A 125 1.73 -1.95 -17.00
C VAL A 125 1.18 -3.36 -17.15
N GLU A 126 0.78 -3.76 -18.36
CA GLU A 126 0.22 -5.09 -18.64
C GLU A 126 1.29 -6.18 -18.44
N GLN A 127 2.49 -5.95 -18.96
CA GLN A 127 3.60 -6.89 -18.78
C GLN A 127 4.01 -7.01 -17.31
N LEU A 128 4.11 -5.88 -16.61
CA LEU A 128 4.44 -5.87 -15.18
C LEU A 128 3.38 -6.61 -14.36
N PHE A 129 2.09 -6.35 -14.64
CA PHE A 129 1.00 -6.99 -13.93
C PHE A 129 0.95 -8.51 -14.22
N THR A 130 1.17 -8.92 -15.46
CA THR A 130 1.22 -10.35 -15.83
C THR A 130 2.32 -11.08 -15.04
N THR A 131 3.51 -10.46 -14.92
CA THR A 131 4.63 -11.04 -14.17
C THR A 131 4.31 -11.06 -12.66
N TYR A 132 3.74 -9.98 -12.13
CA TYR A 132 3.29 -9.91 -10.74
C TYR A 132 2.29 -11.01 -10.42
N GLN A 133 1.23 -11.11 -11.21
CA GLN A 133 0.17 -12.12 -11.02
C GLN A 133 0.72 -13.54 -11.06
N ALA A 134 1.54 -13.86 -12.04
CA ALA A 134 2.14 -15.18 -12.17
C ALA A 134 3.00 -15.56 -10.95
N THR A 135 3.75 -14.61 -10.39
CA THR A 135 4.56 -14.81 -9.19
C THR A 135 3.69 -15.00 -7.96
N MET A 136 2.68 -14.14 -7.74
CA MET A 136 1.79 -14.24 -6.58
C MET A 136 0.95 -15.51 -6.62
N ASP A 137 0.47 -15.93 -7.80
CA ASP A 137 -0.26 -17.18 -7.99
C ASP A 137 0.64 -18.41 -7.72
N ALA A 138 1.92 -18.34 -8.08
CA ALA A 138 2.89 -19.40 -7.76
C ALA A 138 3.11 -19.49 -6.25
N LEU A 139 3.33 -18.37 -5.58
CA LEU A 139 3.48 -18.34 -4.12
C LEU A 139 2.23 -18.87 -3.40
N GLN A 140 1.02 -18.48 -3.86
CA GLN A 140 -0.21 -18.97 -3.23
C GLN A 140 -0.41 -20.48 -3.39
N ARG A 141 0.04 -21.06 -4.53
CA ARG A 141 0.00 -22.53 -4.73
C ARG A 141 1.00 -23.24 -3.84
N ASP A 142 2.21 -22.68 -3.71
CA ASP A 142 3.32 -23.30 -2.99
C ASP A 142 3.17 -23.16 -1.47
N TYR A 143 2.48 -22.10 -1.01
CA TYR A 143 2.20 -21.77 0.40
C TYR A 143 0.69 -21.54 0.61
N PRO A 144 -0.14 -22.59 0.57
CA PRO A 144 -1.60 -22.45 0.63
C PRO A 144 -2.13 -21.89 1.95
N ASP A 145 -1.39 -22.05 3.05
CA ASP A 145 -1.75 -21.54 4.38
C ASP A 145 -1.28 -20.09 4.62
N LEU A 146 -0.48 -19.53 3.70
CA LEU A 146 -0.01 -18.14 3.77
C LEU A 146 -1.05 -17.21 3.18
N THR A 147 -1.52 -16.25 3.95
CA THR A 147 -2.35 -15.16 3.43
C THR A 147 -1.48 -14.14 2.71
N LEU A 148 -1.53 -14.14 1.37
CA LEU A 148 -0.90 -13.11 0.57
C LEU A 148 -1.82 -11.87 0.49
N VAL A 149 -1.29 -10.72 0.88
CA VAL A 149 -1.99 -9.43 0.75
C VAL A 149 -1.45 -8.68 -0.45
N TYR A 150 -2.36 -8.23 -1.29
CA TYR A 150 -2.07 -7.42 -2.47
C TYR A 150 -2.18 -5.94 -2.09
N VAL A 151 -1.21 -5.13 -2.49
CA VAL A 151 -1.16 -3.71 -2.10
C VAL A 151 -1.11 -2.84 -3.35
N THR A 152 -2.03 -1.89 -3.47
CA THR A 152 -1.99 -0.93 -4.56
C THR A 152 -0.76 -0.01 -4.46
N THR A 153 -0.24 0.41 -5.62
CA THR A 153 0.93 1.28 -5.70
C THR A 153 0.60 2.68 -5.16
N PRO A 154 1.47 3.26 -4.31
CA PRO A 154 1.28 4.60 -3.79
C PRO A 154 1.30 5.67 -4.88
N LEU A 155 0.66 6.79 -4.59
CA LEU A 155 0.43 7.90 -5.50
C LEU A 155 1.39 9.07 -5.24
N MET A 156 1.43 10.01 -6.16
CA MET A 156 2.06 11.32 -5.95
C MET A 156 1.02 12.44 -5.91
N ALA A 157 1.28 13.45 -5.10
CA ALA A 157 0.50 14.67 -5.06
C ALA A 157 0.79 15.55 -6.29
N PRO A 158 -0.19 16.32 -6.77
CA PRO A 158 0.04 17.29 -7.85
C PRO A 158 1.03 18.36 -7.41
N ASP A 159 1.92 18.76 -8.32
CA ASP A 159 2.80 19.90 -8.11
C ASP A 159 1.98 21.19 -7.87
N GLN A 160 2.35 21.95 -6.85
CA GLN A 160 1.66 23.21 -6.51
C GLN A 160 2.50 24.46 -6.82
N GLY A 161 1.77 25.58 -7.00
CA GLY A 161 2.34 26.92 -7.15
C GLY A 161 2.93 27.21 -8.52
N ALA A 162 3.56 28.40 -8.64
CA ALA A 162 4.14 28.88 -9.90
C ALA A 162 5.22 27.95 -10.47
N LYS A 163 5.93 27.21 -9.61
CA LYS A 163 6.92 26.20 -10.04
C LYS A 163 6.26 24.98 -10.70
N GLY A 164 5.16 24.49 -10.13
CA GLY A 164 4.38 23.39 -10.70
C GLY A 164 3.74 23.77 -12.04
N PHE A 165 3.16 24.97 -12.11
CA PHE A 165 2.61 25.53 -13.36
C PHE A 165 3.69 25.67 -14.44
N LEU A 166 4.89 26.16 -14.08
CA LEU A 166 5.99 26.32 -15.04
C LEU A 166 6.55 24.97 -15.50
N LYS A 167 6.68 23.98 -14.59
CA LYS A 167 7.07 22.60 -14.94
C LYS A 167 6.04 21.97 -15.89
N GLY A 168 4.73 22.16 -15.61
CA GLY A 168 3.64 21.67 -16.46
C GLY A 168 3.70 22.25 -17.87
N MET A 169 3.93 23.56 -18.01
CA MET A 169 4.11 24.21 -19.31
C MET A 169 5.35 23.70 -20.08
N LEU A 170 6.37 23.21 -19.38
CA LEU A 170 7.60 22.67 -19.99
C LEU A 170 7.57 21.14 -20.16
N GLY A 171 6.42 20.49 -19.91
CA GLY A 171 6.29 19.01 -20.01
C GLY A 171 7.14 18.23 -19.00
N ARG A 172 7.57 18.87 -17.91
CA ARG A 172 8.51 18.30 -16.93
C ARG A 172 7.84 17.62 -15.71
N ASN A 173 6.51 17.40 -15.72
CA ASN A 173 5.79 16.70 -14.65
C ASN A 173 5.75 15.19 -14.85
N GLN A 174 6.82 14.61 -15.37
CA GLN A 174 6.85 13.19 -15.75
C GLN A 174 6.53 12.26 -14.57
N GLU A 175 7.08 12.52 -13.39
CA GLU A 175 6.85 11.70 -12.20
C GLU A 175 5.40 11.77 -11.71
N VAL A 176 4.80 12.97 -11.70
CA VAL A 176 3.40 13.18 -11.30
C VAL A 176 2.46 12.60 -12.36
N ASN A 177 2.77 12.79 -13.64
CA ASN A 177 1.98 12.25 -14.74
C ASN A 177 2.01 10.71 -14.77
N ALA A 178 3.04 10.07 -14.22
CA ALA A 178 3.09 8.62 -14.03
C ALA A 178 2.02 8.09 -13.07
N ASN A 179 1.25 8.96 -12.37
CA ASN A 179 0.03 8.53 -11.66
C ASN A 179 -0.97 7.84 -12.59
N THR A 180 -0.97 8.14 -13.89
CA THR A 180 -1.78 7.39 -14.87
C THR A 180 -1.38 5.92 -14.92
N LYS A 181 -0.07 5.63 -14.93
CA LYS A 181 0.44 4.25 -14.96
C LYS A 181 0.21 3.52 -13.63
N ARG A 182 0.41 4.21 -12.50
CA ARG A 182 0.08 3.70 -11.17
C ARG A 182 -1.41 3.39 -11.06
N HIS A 183 -2.26 4.27 -11.55
CA HIS A 183 -3.70 4.05 -11.57
C HIS A 183 -4.07 2.84 -12.43
N GLN A 184 -3.52 2.70 -13.64
CA GLN A 184 -3.74 1.54 -14.51
C GLN A 184 -3.37 0.23 -13.81
N PHE A 185 -2.20 0.16 -13.17
CA PHE A 185 -1.77 -1.02 -12.41
C PHE A 185 -2.69 -1.29 -11.21
N ASN A 186 -3.09 -0.25 -10.48
CA ASN A 186 -4.00 -0.36 -9.35
C ASN A 186 -5.38 -0.85 -9.75
N GLU A 187 -5.90 -0.44 -10.92
CA GLU A 187 -7.16 -0.97 -11.46
C GLU A 187 -7.07 -2.46 -11.79
N LEU A 188 -5.95 -2.95 -12.33
CA LEU A 188 -5.72 -4.37 -12.56
C LEU A 188 -5.70 -5.15 -11.24
N LEU A 189 -5.03 -4.61 -10.20
CA LEU A 189 -5.06 -5.20 -8.85
C LEU A 189 -6.47 -5.27 -8.28
N ARG A 190 -7.24 -4.18 -8.37
CA ARG A 190 -8.63 -4.13 -7.89
C ARG A 190 -9.52 -5.13 -8.63
N ALA A 191 -9.41 -5.18 -9.96
CA ALA A 191 -10.18 -6.11 -10.77
C ALA A 191 -9.90 -7.58 -10.43
N SER A 192 -8.65 -7.89 -10.09
CA SER A 192 -8.23 -9.26 -9.81
C SER A 192 -8.44 -9.69 -8.35
N TYR A 193 -8.26 -8.78 -7.39
CA TYR A 193 -8.13 -9.17 -5.99
C TYR A 193 -9.11 -8.49 -5.01
N ALA A 194 -9.90 -7.49 -5.43
CA ALA A 194 -10.83 -6.84 -4.49
C ALA A 194 -11.87 -7.80 -3.88
N ALA A 195 -12.29 -8.82 -4.65
CA ALA A 195 -13.28 -9.79 -4.19
C ALA A 195 -12.70 -10.84 -3.21
N SER A 196 -11.37 -10.99 -3.10
CA SER A 196 -10.73 -11.94 -2.18
C SER A 196 -10.75 -11.49 -0.73
N GLY A 197 -10.93 -10.18 -0.48
CA GLY A 197 -10.78 -9.59 0.85
C GLY A 197 -9.32 -9.41 1.29
N THR A 198 -8.35 -9.70 0.42
CA THR A 198 -6.92 -9.60 0.71
C THR A 198 -6.22 -8.46 -0.04
N LEU A 199 -6.98 -7.51 -0.60
CA LEU A 199 -6.44 -6.30 -1.22
C LEU A 199 -6.45 -5.13 -0.22
N PHE A 200 -5.26 -4.64 0.14
CA PHE A 200 -5.11 -3.36 0.82
C PHE A 200 -5.00 -2.23 -0.20
N ASP A 201 -6.04 -1.41 -0.29
CA ASP A 201 -6.08 -0.29 -1.24
C ASP A 201 -5.39 0.96 -0.68
N LEU A 202 -4.05 0.91 -0.66
CA LEU A 202 -3.18 2.02 -0.24
C LEU A 202 -3.48 3.30 -1.05
N ALA A 203 -3.61 3.17 -2.37
CA ALA A 203 -3.87 4.31 -3.25
C ALA A 203 -5.21 4.98 -2.96
N ALA A 204 -6.26 4.22 -2.63
CA ALA A 204 -7.54 4.81 -2.23
C ALA A 204 -7.42 5.54 -0.89
N THR A 205 -6.67 4.98 0.07
CA THR A 205 -6.39 5.63 1.35
C THR A 205 -5.63 6.94 1.15
N GLU A 206 -4.59 6.93 0.32
CA GLU A 206 -3.80 8.14 0.01
C GLU A 206 -4.59 9.20 -0.75
N ALA A 207 -5.57 8.79 -1.56
CA ALA A 207 -6.39 9.70 -2.37
C ALA A 207 -7.63 10.24 -1.63
N THR A 208 -7.89 9.84 -0.39
CA THR A 208 -9.06 10.26 0.37
C THR A 208 -8.66 11.13 1.55
N ALA A 209 -9.09 12.39 1.57
CA ALA A 209 -8.86 13.30 2.69
C ALA A 209 -9.70 12.90 3.92
N LEU A 210 -9.35 13.40 5.10
CA LEU A 210 -10.07 13.10 6.37
C LEU A 210 -11.55 13.48 6.34
N ASP A 211 -11.93 14.46 5.53
CA ASP A 211 -13.33 14.87 5.34
C ASP A 211 -14.07 14.02 4.29
N GLY A 212 -13.41 12.98 3.75
CA GLY A 212 -13.94 12.12 2.71
C GLY A 212 -13.80 12.67 1.28
N THR A 213 -13.19 13.84 1.09
CA THR A 213 -12.96 14.40 -0.24
C THR A 213 -11.92 13.61 -1.01
N ALA A 214 -12.23 13.21 -2.24
CA ALA A 214 -11.29 12.51 -3.11
C ALA A 214 -10.32 13.48 -3.79
N CYS A 215 -9.02 13.16 -3.71
CA CYS A 215 -7.98 13.85 -4.49
C CYS A 215 -7.94 13.28 -5.90
N THR A 216 -8.18 14.13 -6.90
CA THR A 216 -8.00 13.79 -8.32
C THR A 216 -7.25 14.89 -9.05
N MET A 217 -6.49 14.52 -10.07
CA MET A 217 -5.77 15.42 -10.95
C MET A 217 -6.07 15.12 -12.42
N LYS A 218 -5.82 16.09 -13.30
CA LYS A 218 -5.96 15.89 -14.74
C LYS A 218 -4.60 15.57 -15.35
N VAL A 219 -4.53 14.43 -16.05
CA VAL A 219 -3.38 14.02 -16.89
C VAL A 219 -3.92 13.70 -18.26
N ASP A 220 -3.49 14.41 -19.28
CA ASP A 220 -3.92 14.25 -20.67
C ASP A 220 -5.46 14.21 -20.84
N GLY A 221 -6.17 15.03 -20.05
CA GLY A 221 -7.63 15.13 -20.05
C GLY A 221 -8.35 14.09 -19.18
N ALA A 222 -7.71 13.02 -18.78
CA ALA A 222 -8.26 12.02 -17.88
C ALA A 222 -8.18 12.48 -16.42
N SER A 223 -9.15 12.09 -15.59
CA SER A 223 -9.11 12.31 -14.14
C SER A 223 -8.49 11.09 -13.49
N VAL A 224 -7.37 11.24 -12.82
CA VAL A 224 -6.67 10.15 -12.10
C VAL A 224 -6.55 10.49 -10.61
N PRO A 225 -6.55 9.48 -9.71
CA PRO A 225 -6.32 9.69 -8.29
C PRO A 225 -4.95 10.29 -8.02
N CYS A 226 -4.85 11.07 -6.93
CA CYS A 226 -3.59 11.65 -6.48
C CYS A 226 -3.47 11.56 -4.95
N LEU A 227 -2.24 11.59 -4.44
CA LEU A 227 -1.98 11.71 -3.02
C LEU A 227 -2.54 13.04 -2.50
N VAL A 228 -3.34 12.98 -1.43
CA VAL A 228 -3.85 14.17 -0.73
C VAL A 228 -2.68 15.03 -0.28
N ARG A 229 -2.75 16.33 -0.61
CA ARG A 229 -1.63 17.25 -0.37
C ARG A 229 -1.26 17.39 1.11
N ASP A 230 -2.24 17.31 1.99
CA ASP A 230 -2.04 17.41 3.44
C ASP A 230 -1.32 16.19 4.02
N TYR A 231 -1.17 15.11 3.26
CA TYR A 231 -0.48 13.89 3.68
C TYR A 231 1.00 13.85 3.30
N THR A 232 1.51 14.89 2.63
CA THR A 232 2.89 14.91 2.14
C THR A 232 3.49 16.32 2.16
N ASP A 233 4.80 16.40 2.40
CA ASP A 233 5.55 17.65 2.34
C ASP A 233 6.31 17.79 1.02
N ASP A 234 6.79 16.69 0.46
CA ASP A 234 7.61 16.64 -0.77
C ASP A 234 6.84 16.21 -2.04
N GLY A 235 5.60 15.73 -1.86
CA GLY A 235 4.72 15.28 -2.94
C GLY A 235 4.67 13.76 -3.14
N GLY A 236 5.48 12.97 -2.43
CA GLY A 236 5.50 11.52 -2.57
C GLY A 236 5.60 10.75 -1.24
N HIS A 237 6.47 11.19 -0.34
CA HIS A 237 6.57 10.60 0.99
C HIS A 237 5.49 11.13 1.92
N LEU A 238 5.02 10.26 2.80
CA LEU A 238 4.00 10.63 3.77
C LEU A 238 4.62 11.44 4.92
N ASN A 239 4.04 12.59 5.22
CA ASN A 239 4.31 13.34 6.44
C ASN A 239 3.63 12.67 7.65
N SER A 240 3.80 13.22 8.85
CA SER A 240 3.27 12.60 10.09
C SER A 240 1.74 12.40 10.08
N GLN A 241 0.98 13.22 9.36
CA GLN A 241 -0.46 13.02 9.20
C GLN A 241 -0.76 11.85 8.26
N GLY A 242 -0.16 11.84 7.06
CA GLY A 242 -0.31 10.76 6.10
C GLY A 242 0.16 9.41 6.63
N GLN A 243 1.27 9.38 7.37
CA GLN A 243 1.79 8.19 8.04
C GLN A 243 0.74 7.55 8.96
N ARG A 244 0.10 8.35 9.82
CA ARG A 244 -0.92 7.87 10.76
C ARG A 244 -2.18 7.40 10.04
N VAL A 245 -2.64 8.11 9.03
CA VAL A 245 -3.84 7.74 8.25
C VAL A 245 -3.62 6.41 7.55
N VAL A 246 -2.50 6.25 6.85
CA VAL A 246 -2.20 5.03 6.11
C VAL A 246 -1.94 3.85 7.05
N ALA A 247 -1.15 4.07 8.11
CA ALA A 247 -0.90 3.03 9.12
C ALA A 247 -2.17 2.58 9.82
N GLY A 248 -3.05 3.52 10.20
CA GLY A 248 -4.34 3.21 10.81
C GLY A 248 -5.24 2.37 9.91
N SER A 249 -5.31 2.75 8.62
CA SER A 249 -6.07 1.99 7.62
C SER A 249 -5.48 0.58 7.39
N LEU A 250 -4.14 0.45 7.38
CA LEU A 250 -3.48 -0.85 7.27
C LEU A 250 -3.75 -1.73 8.50
N ILE A 251 -3.67 -1.19 9.71
CA ILE A 251 -3.97 -1.93 10.95
C ILE A 251 -5.43 -2.43 10.91
N ALA A 252 -6.39 -1.54 10.60
CA ALA A 252 -7.79 -1.91 10.51
C ALA A 252 -8.02 -3.03 9.47
N PHE A 253 -7.37 -2.94 8.31
CA PHE A 253 -7.43 -3.97 7.28
C PHE A 253 -6.83 -5.30 7.76
N LEU A 254 -5.60 -5.30 8.28
CA LEU A 254 -4.92 -6.51 8.77
C LEU A 254 -5.68 -7.19 9.92
N ALA A 255 -6.38 -6.43 10.75
CA ALA A 255 -7.22 -6.97 11.82
C ALA A 255 -8.44 -7.75 11.32
N THR A 256 -8.86 -7.56 10.06
CA THR A 256 -9.97 -8.31 9.43
C THR A 256 -9.55 -9.67 8.90
N LEU A 257 -8.26 -9.86 8.66
CA LEU A 257 -7.71 -11.13 8.15
C LEU A 257 -7.67 -12.18 9.26
N ASN A 258 -7.96 -13.43 8.90
CA ASN A 258 -7.94 -14.57 9.84
C ASN A 258 -6.54 -15.14 10.00
#